data_8b1088c2239d79f3fecfe45a4e14f8fe
#
_entry.id   8b1088c2239d79f3fecfe45a4e14f8fe
#
_cell.length_a   1.000
_cell.length_b   1.000
_cell.length_c   1.000
_cell.angle_alpha   90.00
_cell.angle_beta   90.00
_cell.angle_gamma   90.00
#
_symmetry.space_group_name_H-M   'P 1'
#
loop_
_entity.id
_entity.type
_entity.pdbx_description
1 polymer ?
#
loop_
_entity_poly.entity_id
_entity_poly.type
_entity_poly.pdbx_seq_one_letter_code
_entity_poly.pdbx_strand_id
1 'polypeptide(L)'
;SKMYSTSASNMHFSGIKAPTGWTTDNAGAGFIDMSSQASGSEELKAVAKYQNSVAVFAESIIQIWYVDPDPALNRQSQVLNNTGTASPRSVTQFGDNDLFYLNESGLRSLRARDSSNSAATTDIGIPVDTLITEVLAGFSAEDREKIFGLIEPRDGRFWLVMKDQIFVFSFFSGAEVSAWSVYNPGFDVDEALVFGRRVYLRSGNTIYVYGGLANEITYDDTEAVAQIPYLDADAPWQQKD
;
A
#
# COMPACT_ATOMS: atom_id res chain seq x y z
N SER A 1 -6.31 -19.76 12.88
CA SER A 1 -5.65 -18.85 11.91
C SER A 1 -4.63 -19.62 11.09
N LYS A 2 -4.42 -19.20 9.87
CA LYS A 2 -3.38 -19.67 8.96
C LYS A 2 -2.49 -18.48 8.57
N MET A 3 -1.27 -18.76 8.15
CA MET A 3 -0.41 -17.79 7.46
C MET A 3 -0.50 -18.02 5.96
N TYR A 4 -0.33 -16.96 5.19
CA TYR A 4 -0.33 -16.97 3.73
C TYR A 4 0.96 -16.35 3.21
N SER A 5 1.49 -16.90 2.12
CA SER A 5 2.69 -16.41 1.44
C SER A 5 2.60 -16.69 -0.05
N THR A 6 3.29 -15.91 -0.85
CA THR A 6 3.38 -16.11 -2.30
C THR A 6 4.76 -16.63 -2.67
N SER A 7 4.81 -17.50 -3.69
CA SER A 7 6.04 -17.96 -4.30
C SER A 7 5.75 -18.34 -5.76
N ALA A 8 6.43 -17.72 -6.69
CA ALA A 8 6.14 -17.83 -8.13
C ALA A 8 4.64 -17.56 -8.40
N SER A 9 3.92 -18.45 -9.04
CA SER A 9 2.48 -18.35 -9.31
C SER A 9 1.59 -18.95 -8.22
N ASN A 10 2.17 -19.41 -7.11
CA ASN A 10 1.44 -20.11 -6.06
C ASN A 10 1.20 -19.24 -4.81
N MET A 11 0.00 -19.28 -4.29
CA MET A 11 -0.29 -18.82 -2.94
C MET A 11 -0.26 -20.02 -1.99
N HIS A 12 0.71 -20.05 -1.09
CA HIS A 12 0.87 -21.06 -0.06
C HIS A 12 0.16 -20.65 1.23
N PHE A 13 -0.33 -21.63 1.98
CA PHE A 13 -0.91 -21.40 3.30
C PHE A 13 -0.47 -22.48 4.31
N SER A 14 -0.25 -22.04 5.53
CA SER A 14 0.16 -22.91 6.63
C SER A 14 -1.00 -23.76 7.15
N GLY A 15 -0.67 -24.78 7.94
CA GLY A 15 -1.65 -25.55 8.70
C GLY A 15 -2.41 -24.70 9.72
N ILE A 16 -3.57 -25.21 10.17
CA ILE A 16 -4.42 -24.55 11.16
C ILE A 16 -3.66 -24.50 12.49
N LYS A 17 -3.45 -23.29 13.02
CA LYS A 17 -2.67 -23.01 14.23
C LYS A 17 -1.23 -23.55 14.19
N ALA A 18 -0.71 -23.82 13.00
CA ALA A 18 0.64 -24.32 12.77
C ALA A 18 1.40 -23.38 11.80
N PRO A 19 1.89 -22.22 12.27
CA PRO A 19 2.48 -21.20 11.41
C PRO A 19 3.78 -21.65 10.72
N THR A 20 4.43 -22.67 11.23
CA THR A 20 5.64 -23.27 10.63
C THR A 20 5.34 -24.52 9.79
N GLY A 21 4.11 -25.00 9.79
CA GLY A 21 3.68 -26.21 9.06
C GLY A 21 3.13 -25.86 7.68
N TRP A 22 3.98 -25.89 6.65
CA TRP A 22 3.64 -25.51 5.28
C TRP A 22 3.48 -26.70 4.32
N THR A 23 3.67 -27.91 4.82
CA THR A 23 3.51 -29.14 4.03
C THR A 23 2.09 -29.69 4.13
N THR A 24 1.65 -30.41 3.11
CA THR A 24 0.32 -31.01 3.05
C THR A 24 0.07 -32.07 4.14
N ASP A 25 1.11 -32.51 4.85
CA ASP A 25 0.97 -33.39 6.04
C ASP A 25 0.34 -32.65 7.22
N ASN A 26 0.37 -31.32 7.23
CA ASN A 26 -0.27 -30.51 8.27
C ASN A 26 -1.72 -30.22 7.88
N ALA A 27 -2.65 -30.53 8.79
CA ALA A 27 -4.08 -30.32 8.57
C ALA A 27 -4.38 -28.87 8.12
N GLY A 28 -4.93 -28.75 6.93
CA GLY A 28 -5.31 -27.47 6.33
C GLY A 28 -4.18 -26.68 5.66
N ALA A 29 -2.95 -27.21 5.62
CA ALA A 29 -1.87 -26.62 4.82
C ALA A 29 -2.00 -26.97 3.34
N GLY A 30 -1.40 -26.17 2.47
CA GLY A 30 -1.38 -26.41 1.04
C GLY A 30 -1.01 -25.18 0.24
N PHE A 31 -1.36 -25.22 -1.03
CA PHE A 31 -1.19 -24.11 -1.95
C PHE A 31 -2.31 -24.04 -2.98
N ILE A 32 -2.47 -22.90 -3.60
CA ILE A 32 -3.34 -22.67 -4.76
C ILE A 32 -2.45 -22.18 -5.90
N ASP A 33 -2.49 -22.89 -7.02
CA ASP A 33 -1.89 -22.43 -8.27
C ASP A 33 -2.79 -21.38 -8.91
N MET A 34 -2.29 -20.18 -9.08
CA MET A 34 -3.01 -19.03 -9.61
C MET A 34 -2.66 -18.71 -11.07
N SER A 35 -1.80 -19.51 -11.69
CA SER A 35 -1.32 -19.29 -13.07
C SER A 35 -2.43 -19.34 -14.12
N SER A 36 -3.48 -20.10 -13.88
CA SER A 36 -4.58 -20.28 -14.84
C SER A 36 -5.45 -19.05 -15.05
N GLN A 37 -5.35 -18.06 -14.19
CA GLN A 37 -6.20 -16.86 -14.21
C GLN A 37 -5.50 -15.65 -14.83
N ALA A 38 -4.19 -15.72 -15.03
CA ALA A 38 -3.41 -14.70 -15.71
C ALA A 38 -3.24 -15.06 -17.19
N SER A 39 -3.07 -14.07 -18.05
CA SER A 39 -2.71 -14.26 -19.47
C SER A 39 -1.26 -14.76 -19.64
N GLY A 40 -0.85 -15.67 -18.82
CA GLY A 40 0.47 -16.20 -18.62
C GLY A 40 0.71 -16.42 -17.12
N SER A 41 1.74 -17.18 -16.75
CA SER A 41 2.10 -17.36 -15.33
C SER A 41 2.84 -16.13 -14.84
N GLU A 42 2.10 -15.15 -14.34
CA GLU A 42 2.71 -14.01 -13.64
C GLU A 42 3.17 -14.42 -12.24
N GLU A 43 4.29 -13.86 -11.83
CA GLU A 43 4.78 -14.01 -10.48
C GLU A 43 3.90 -13.23 -9.50
N LEU A 44 3.45 -13.88 -8.44
CA LEU A 44 2.69 -13.24 -7.38
C LEU A 44 3.62 -12.37 -6.55
N LYS A 45 3.27 -11.11 -6.38
CA LYS A 45 4.09 -10.12 -5.69
C LYS A 45 3.69 -9.94 -4.22
N ALA A 46 2.40 -9.93 -3.92
CA ALA A 46 1.93 -9.68 -2.56
C ALA A 46 0.65 -10.43 -2.24
N VAL A 47 0.42 -10.64 -0.95
CA VAL A 47 -0.85 -11.15 -0.40
C VAL A 47 -1.25 -10.28 0.78
N ALA A 48 -2.53 -9.89 0.81
CA ALA A 48 -3.08 -9.06 1.88
C ALA A 48 -4.48 -9.53 2.27
N LYS A 49 -4.84 -9.27 3.54
CA LYS A 49 -6.21 -9.47 3.98
C LYS A 49 -7.11 -8.43 3.31
N TYR A 50 -8.22 -8.87 2.77
CA TYR A 50 -9.25 -8.00 2.19
C TYR A 50 -10.61 -8.42 2.72
N GLN A 51 -11.16 -7.67 3.66
CA GLN A 51 -12.40 -8.02 4.36
C GLN A 51 -12.33 -9.45 4.94
N ASN A 52 -13.24 -10.35 4.55
CA ASN A 52 -13.26 -11.77 4.91
C ASN A 52 -12.55 -12.66 3.87
N SER A 53 -11.79 -12.07 2.98
CA SER A 53 -11.11 -12.70 1.87
C SER A 53 -9.62 -12.37 1.90
N VAL A 54 -8.90 -12.91 0.94
CA VAL A 54 -7.49 -12.59 0.67
C VAL A 54 -7.40 -11.99 -0.71
N ALA A 55 -6.73 -10.84 -0.83
CA ALA A 55 -6.33 -10.26 -2.08
C ALA A 55 -4.90 -10.69 -2.42
N VAL A 56 -4.69 -11.21 -3.61
CA VAL A 56 -3.40 -11.67 -4.11
C VAL A 56 -3.03 -10.84 -5.33
N PHE A 57 -1.88 -10.23 -5.27
CA PHE A 57 -1.40 -9.28 -6.27
C PHE A 57 -0.31 -9.92 -7.12
N ALA A 58 -0.45 -9.80 -8.42
CA ALA A 58 0.62 -9.91 -9.39
C ALA A 58 0.88 -8.52 -9.98
N GLU A 59 1.71 -8.42 -11.00
CA GLU A 59 2.06 -7.13 -11.61
C GLU A 59 0.88 -6.52 -12.37
N SER A 60 0.08 -7.34 -13.07
CA SER A 60 -1.03 -6.88 -13.90
C SER A 60 -2.42 -7.37 -13.46
N ILE A 61 -2.50 -8.19 -12.42
CA ILE A 61 -3.74 -8.83 -11.98
C ILE A 61 -3.85 -8.83 -10.46
N ILE A 62 -5.09 -8.65 -9.96
CA ILE A 62 -5.44 -8.88 -8.56
C ILE A 62 -6.51 -9.95 -8.51
N GLN A 63 -6.29 -11.00 -7.71
CA GLN A 63 -7.27 -12.05 -7.47
C GLN A 63 -7.80 -11.96 -6.05
N ILE A 64 -9.13 -12.03 -5.89
CA ILE A 64 -9.80 -12.08 -4.60
C ILE A 64 -10.26 -13.51 -4.34
N TRP A 65 -9.82 -14.05 -3.21
CA TRP A 65 -10.10 -15.43 -2.82
C TRP A 65 -10.80 -15.50 -1.48
N TYR A 66 -11.95 -16.20 -1.46
CA TYR A 66 -12.49 -16.69 -0.20
C TYR A 66 -11.62 -17.84 0.27
N VAL A 67 -11.17 -17.76 1.51
CA VAL A 67 -10.29 -18.74 2.12
C VAL A 67 -10.96 -19.34 3.35
N ASP A 68 -10.93 -20.65 3.45
CA ASP A 68 -11.57 -21.44 4.50
C ASP A 68 -10.52 -22.22 5.30
N PRO A 69 -10.79 -22.57 6.57
CA PRO A 69 -9.99 -23.56 7.28
C PRO A 69 -9.82 -24.88 6.52
N ASP A 70 -10.86 -25.36 5.84
CA ASP A 70 -10.80 -26.49 4.91
C ASP A 70 -10.34 -25.99 3.52
N PRO A 71 -9.16 -26.41 3.03
CA PRO A 71 -8.65 -26.00 1.73
C PRO A 71 -9.57 -26.34 0.54
N ALA A 72 -10.38 -27.39 0.66
CA ALA A 72 -11.31 -27.79 -0.39
C ALA A 72 -12.44 -26.78 -0.64
N LEU A 73 -12.71 -25.91 0.33
CA LEU A 73 -13.70 -24.84 0.25
C LEU A 73 -13.15 -23.49 -0.23
N ASN A 74 -11.83 -23.41 -0.45
CA ASN A 74 -11.23 -22.22 -1.04
C ASN A 74 -11.78 -22.00 -2.45
N ARG A 75 -12.17 -20.77 -2.74
CA ARG A 75 -12.70 -20.42 -4.07
C ARG A 75 -12.31 -19.02 -4.48
N GLN A 76 -12.04 -18.84 -5.74
CA GLN A 76 -11.89 -17.54 -6.35
C GLN A 76 -13.23 -16.79 -6.36
N SER A 77 -13.22 -15.57 -5.86
CA SER A 77 -14.41 -14.72 -5.83
C SER A 77 -14.43 -13.73 -6.99
N GLN A 78 -13.26 -13.18 -7.33
CA GLN A 78 -13.15 -12.16 -8.36
C GLN A 78 -11.73 -12.09 -8.92
N VAL A 79 -11.62 -11.65 -10.18
CA VAL A 79 -10.36 -11.27 -10.83
C VAL A 79 -10.49 -9.84 -11.34
N LEU A 80 -9.49 -9.02 -11.06
CA LEU A 80 -9.34 -7.67 -11.56
C LEU A 80 -8.14 -7.66 -12.50
N ASN A 81 -8.38 -7.39 -13.78
CA ASN A 81 -7.34 -7.32 -14.79
C ASN A 81 -6.85 -5.90 -15.01
N ASN A 82 -5.65 -5.76 -15.58
CA ASN A 82 -4.97 -4.50 -15.87
C ASN A 82 -4.74 -3.64 -14.61
N THR A 83 -4.56 -4.30 -13.48
CA THR A 83 -4.23 -3.66 -12.21
C THR A 83 -3.46 -4.64 -11.32
N GLY A 84 -2.50 -4.14 -10.57
CA GLY A 84 -1.63 -4.95 -9.73
C GLY A 84 -0.46 -4.11 -9.24
N THR A 85 0.61 -4.75 -8.81
CA THR A 85 1.78 -4.05 -8.27
C THR A 85 3.09 -4.75 -8.58
N ALA A 86 4.10 -3.97 -8.97
CA ALA A 86 5.50 -4.39 -9.00
C ALA A 86 6.22 -4.12 -7.66
N SER A 87 5.55 -3.44 -6.73
CA SER A 87 6.09 -3.04 -5.43
C SER A 87 5.35 -3.76 -4.29
N PRO A 88 5.73 -4.98 -3.93
CA PRO A 88 4.96 -5.84 -3.02
C PRO A 88 4.74 -5.22 -1.64
N ARG A 89 5.70 -4.46 -1.16
CA ARG A 89 5.65 -3.81 0.16
C ARG A 89 4.81 -2.53 0.18
N SER A 90 4.36 -2.04 -0.98
CA SER A 90 3.43 -0.91 -1.08
C SER A 90 2.01 -1.28 -0.66
N VAL A 91 1.67 -2.58 -0.73
CA VAL A 91 0.33 -3.07 -0.37
C VAL A 91 0.11 -2.90 1.12
N THR A 92 -0.75 -1.96 1.48
CA THR A 92 -0.96 -1.56 2.87
C THR A 92 -2.45 -1.47 3.18
N GLN A 93 -2.86 -2.07 4.29
CA GLN A 93 -4.23 -1.95 4.77
C GLN A 93 -4.49 -0.54 5.31
N PHE A 94 -5.51 0.13 4.79
CA PHE A 94 -5.96 1.44 5.26
C PHE A 94 -7.40 1.33 5.78
N GLY A 95 -7.55 1.46 7.09
CA GLY A 95 -8.82 1.16 7.75
C GLY A 95 -9.22 -0.32 7.62
N ASP A 96 -10.51 -0.61 7.70
CA ASP A 96 -11.02 -1.98 7.72
C ASP A 96 -11.30 -2.55 6.31
N ASN A 97 -11.54 -1.69 5.34
CA ASN A 97 -12.11 -2.09 4.05
C ASN A 97 -11.26 -1.72 2.82
N ASP A 98 -10.18 -0.96 2.99
CA ASP A 98 -9.33 -0.50 1.90
C ASP A 98 -7.94 -1.15 1.94
N LEU A 99 -7.40 -1.45 0.77
CA LEU A 99 -6.00 -1.76 0.55
C LEU A 99 -5.43 -0.73 -0.42
N PHE A 100 -4.45 0.03 0.03
CA PHE A 100 -3.68 0.92 -0.84
C PHE A 100 -2.51 0.15 -1.43
N TYR A 101 -2.21 0.39 -2.70
CA TYR A 101 -1.10 -0.25 -3.40
C TYR A 101 -0.60 0.64 -4.52
N LEU A 102 0.68 0.53 -4.83
CA LEU A 102 1.32 1.24 -5.93
C LEU A 102 1.20 0.43 -7.22
N ASN A 103 0.54 0.99 -8.21
CA ASN A 103 0.51 0.51 -9.58
C ASN A 103 1.51 1.30 -10.44
N GLU A 104 1.81 0.84 -11.65
CA GLU A 104 2.70 1.56 -12.58
C GLU A 104 2.22 2.98 -12.91
N SER A 105 0.93 3.23 -12.89
CA SER A 105 0.32 4.53 -13.19
C SER A 105 0.05 5.40 -11.95
N GLY A 106 0.46 4.95 -10.75
CA GLY A 106 0.31 5.70 -9.51
C GLY A 106 -0.33 4.91 -8.38
N LEU A 107 -0.81 5.59 -7.36
CA LEU A 107 -1.38 4.96 -6.16
C LEU A 107 -2.87 4.67 -6.34
N ARG A 108 -3.26 3.45 -6.00
CA ARG A 108 -4.62 2.93 -6.13
C ARG A 108 -5.16 2.42 -4.80
N SER A 109 -6.47 2.39 -4.67
CA SER A 109 -7.19 1.75 -3.58
C SER A 109 -8.02 0.59 -4.10
N LEU A 110 -7.92 -0.56 -3.44
CA LEU A 110 -8.79 -1.70 -3.62
C LEU A 110 -9.82 -1.69 -2.51
N ARG A 111 -11.08 -1.42 -2.83
CA ARG A 111 -12.19 -1.35 -1.87
C ARG A 111 -13.47 -1.94 -2.42
N ALA A 112 -14.45 -2.22 -1.55
CA ALA A 112 -15.78 -2.64 -1.99
C ALA A 112 -16.47 -1.50 -2.75
N ARG A 113 -16.99 -1.82 -3.92
CA ARG A 113 -17.64 -0.86 -4.81
C ARG A 113 -19.02 -0.43 -4.32
N ASP A 114 -19.74 -1.38 -3.74
CA ASP A 114 -21.13 -1.22 -3.32
C ASP A 114 -21.54 -2.28 -2.28
N SER A 115 -22.83 -2.38 -1.98
CA SER A 115 -23.40 -3.37 -1.08
C SER A 115 -23.22 -4.83 -1.53
N SER A 116 -22.81 -5.09 -2.78
CA SER A 116 -22.50 -6.44 -3.28
C SER A 116 -21.15 -6.96 -2.83
N ASN A 117 -20.34 -6.13 -2.16
CA ASN A 117 -18.94 -6.42 -1.78
C ASN A 117 -18.03 -6.80 -2.96
N SER A 118 -18.41 -6.44 -4.18
CA SER A 118 -17.55 -6.58 -5.34
C SER A 118 -16.36 -5.63 -5.21
N ALA A 119 -15.15 -6.17 -5.28
CA ALA A 119 -13.94 -5.37 -5.24
C ALA A 119 -13.83 -4.49 -6.48
N ALA A 120 -13.40 -3.26 -6.30
CA ALA A 120 -13.09 -2.34 -7.38
C ALA A 120 -11.82 -1.55 -7.06
N THR A 121 -11.11 -1.16 -8.08
CA THR A 121 -9.97 -0.25 -7.95
C THR A 121 -10.47 1.19 -8.04
N THR A 122 -9.91 2.05 -7.20
CA THR A 122 -10.18 3.48 -7.21
C THR A 122 -8.87 4.23 -7.24
N ASP A 123 -8.83 5.26 -8.06
CA ASP A 123 -7.67 6.12 -8.19
C ASP A 123 -7.69 7.17 -7.09
N ILE A 124 -6.90 6.94 -6.05
CA ILE A 124 -6.74 7.88 -4.92
C ILE A 124 -5.52 8.78 -5.11
N GLY A 125 -4.64 8.41 -6.04
CA GLY A 125 -3.38 9.09 -6.30
C GLY A 125 -3.46 10.24 -7.30
N ILE A 126 -4.62 10.49 -7.94
CA ILE A 126 -4.76 11.52 -8.99
C ILE A 126 -3.99 12.82 -8.71
N PRO A 127 -4.05 13.41 -7.50
CA PRO A 127 -3.35 14.67 -7.24
C PRO A 127 -1.82 14.56 -7.25
N VAL A 128 -1.26 13.36 -7.06
CA VAL A 128 0.18 13.11 -6.91
C VAL A 128 0.75 12.08 -7.90
N ASP A 129 -0.09 11.44 -8.71
CA ASP A 129 0.34 10.37 -9.62
C ASP A 129 1.39 10.84 -10.63
N THR A 130 1.32 12.08 -11.11
CA THR A 130 2.35 12.64 -11.98
C THR A 130 3.72 12.65 -11.28
N LEU A 131 3.78 13.10 -10.03
CA LEU A 131 5.02 13.12 -9.25
C LEU A 131 5.51 11.71 -8.96
N ILE A 132 4.61 10.80 -8.58
CA ILE A 132 4.94 9.40 -8.31
C ILE A 132 5.51 8.73 -9.56
N THR A 133 4.90 8.92 -10.72
CA THR A 133 5.37 8.32 -11.98
C THR A 133 6.70 8.90 -12.46
N GLU A 134 6.94 10.19 -12.23
CA GLU A 134 8.25 10.81 -12.49
C GLU A 134 9.35 10.18 -11.63
N VAL A 135 9.10 9.96 -10.34
CA VAL A 135 10.04 9.26 -9.45
C VAL A 135 10.25 7.83 -9.89
N LEU A 136 9.17 7.09 -10.21
CA LEU A 136 9.23 5.71 -10.68
C LEU A 136 10.01 5.54 -11.98
N ALA A 137 10.00 6.55 -12.87
CA ALA A 137 10.77 6.53 -14.12
C ALA A 137 12.28 6.46 -13.89
N GLY A 138 12.76 6.97 -12.75
CA GLY A 138 14.16 6.90 -12.34
C GLY A 138 14.54 5.61 -11.57
N PHE A 139 13.58 4.76 -11.22
CA PHE A 139 13.80 3.60 -10.38
C PHE A 139 14.10 2.33 -11.19
N SER A 140 15.10 1.59 -10.76
CA SER A 140 15.34 0.21 -11.21
C SER A 140 14.24 -0.74 -10.69
N ALA A 141 14.18 -1.97 -11.21
CA ALA A 141 13.30 -3.00 -10.68
C ALA A 141 13.56 -3.28 -9.19
N GLU A 142 14.84 -3.30 -8.78
CA GLU A 142 15.24 -3.48 -7.38
C GLU A 142 14.78 -2.30 -6.49
N ASP A 143 14.86 -1.06 -6.98
CA ASP A 143 14.36 0.10 -6.23
C ASP A 143 12.85 0.06 -6.06
N ARG A 144 12.11 -0.39 -7.08
CA ARG A 144 10.64 -0.55 -7.01
C ARG A 144 10.22 -1.58 -5.97
N GLU A 145 10.98 -2.67 -5.80
CA GLU A 145 10.72 -3.66 -4.75
C GLU A 145 10.94 -3.12 -3.33
N LYS A 146 11.79 -2.09 -3.19
CA LYS A 146 12.06 -1.42 -1.91
C LYS A 146 11.02 -0.40 -1.51
N ILE A 147 10.14 0.02 -2.42
CA ILE A 147 9.04 0.93 -2.11
C ILE A 147 8.10 0.26 -1.12
N PHE A 148 7.71 0.94 -0.08
CA PHE A 148 6.81 0.40 0.92
C PHE A 148 5.79 1.42 1.42
N GLY A 149 4.65 0.90 1.87
CA GLY A 149 3.62 1.67 2.55
C GLY A 149 3.60 1.42 4.05
N LEU A 150 3.21 2.42 4.81
CA LEU A 150 2.95 2.29 6.24
C LEU A 150 1.83 3.23 6.70
N ILE A 151 1.25 2.93 7.85
CA ILE A 151 0.30 3.83 8.52
C ILE A 151 1.02 4.50 9.68
N GLU A 152 1.11 5.82 9.63
CA GLU A 152 1.54 6.64 10.76
C GLU A 152 0.45 6.62 11.83
N PRO A 153 0.72 6.10 13.05
CA PRO A 153 -0.35 5.75 13.99
C PRO A 153 -0.89 6.90 14.82
N ARG A 154 -0.26 8.06 14.80
CA ARG A 154 -0.67 9.22 15.62
C ARG A 154 -1.88 9.91 15.01
N ASP A 155 -1.78 10.19 13.70
CA ASP A 155 -2.81 10.91 12.94
C ASP A 155 -3.52 10.03 11.91
N GLY A 156 -3.15 8.72 11.82
CA GLY A 156 -3.76 7.77 10.91
C GLY A 156 -3.44 8.03 9.44
N ARG A 157 -2.30 8.64 9.14
CA ARG A 157 -1.90 8.98 7.78
C ARG A 157 -1.27 7.78 7.10
N PHE A 158 -1.59 7.59 5.83
CA PHE A 158 -0.85 6.64 4.99
C PHE A 158 0.40 7.32 4.42
N TRP A 159 1.52 6.62 4.49
CA TRP A 159 2.78 7.02 3.88
C TRP A 159 3.19 6.02 2.81
N LEU A 160 3.48 6.51 1.62
CA LEU A 160 4.19 5.76 0.59
C LEU A 160 5.63 6.26 0.56
N VAL A 161 6.55 5.41 0.98
CA VAL A 161 7.98 5.73 1.05
C VAL A 161 8.67 5.28 -0.23
N MET A 162 9.22 6.24 -0.95
CA MET A 162 9.92 6.07 -2.22
C MET A 162 11.32 6.67 -2.09
N LYS A 163 12.21 5.95 -1.40
CA LYS A 163 13.60 6.34 -1.18
C LYS A 163 13.70 7.66 -0.38
N ASP A 164 14.01 8.79 -1.02
CA ASP A 164 14.18 10.11 -0.44
C ASP A 164 12.90 10.96 -0.42
N GLN A 165 11.79 10.41 -0.92
CA GLN A 165 10.49 11.08 -0.93
C GLN A 165 9.44 10.22 -0.24
N ILE A 166 8.59 10.86 0.56
CA ILE A 166 7.49 10.22 1.25
C ILE A 166 6.19 10.94 0.85
N PHE A 167 5.33 10.23 0.12
CA PHE A 167 4.00 10.74 -0.22
C PHE A 167 3.04 10.40 0.91
N VAL A 168 2.44 11.43 1.49
CA VAL A 168 1.60 11.31 2.68
C VAL A 168 0.15 11.62 2.34
N PHE A 169 -0.71 10.64 2.53
CA PHE A 169 -2.15 10.80 2.40
C PHE A 169 -2.78 11.02 3.78
N SER A 170 -3.51 12.11 3.93
CA SER A 170 -4.25 12.46 5.14
C SER A 170 -5.73 12.49 4.82
N PHE A 171 -6.53 11.82 5.64
CA PHE A 171 -7.99 11.85 5.55
C PHE A 171 -8.57 12.47 6.83
N PHE A 172 -9.32 13.53 6.67
CA PHE A 172 -9.97 14.26 7.75
C PHE A 172 -11.47 13.93 7.76
N SER A 173 -11.85 12.92 8.52
CA SER A 173 -13.20 12.37 8.53
C SER A 173 -14.27 13.40 8.93
N GLY A 174 -13.95 14.35 9.81
CA GLY A 174 -14.88 15.39 10.23
C GLY A 174 -15.21 16.44 9.17
N ALA A 175 -14.34 16.62 8.19
CA ALA A 175 -14.48 17.55 7.09
C ALA A 175 -14.73 16.84 5.74
N GLU A 176 -14.66 15.50 5.72
CA GLU A 176 -14.70 14.66 4.50
C GLU A 176 -13.66 15.11 3.44
N VAL A 177 -12.55 15.65 3.90
CA VAL A 177 -11.47 16.13 3.03
C VAL A 177 -10.30 15.17 3.08
N SER A 178 -9.76 14.86 1.92
CA SER A 178 -8.48 14.18 1.77
C SER A 178 -7.45 15.11 1.17
N ALA A 179 -6.21 15.01 1.64
CA ALA A 179 -5.12 15.83 1.16
C ALA A 179 -3.83 15.00 1.02
N TRP A 180 -3.01 15.40 0.06
CA TRP A 180 -1.67 14.87 -0.16
C TRP A 180 -0.61 15.88 0.25
N SER A 181 0.47 15.38 0.83
CA SER A 181 1.69 16.13 1.12
C SER A 181 2.89 15.30 0.68
N VAL A 182 4.00 15.95 0.40
CA VAL A 182 5.28 15.27 0.11
C VAL A 182 6.27 15.69 1.19
N TYR A 183 6.88 14.70 1.85
CA TYR A 183 7.95 14.92 2.81
C TYR A 183 9.27 14.52 2.16
N ASN A 184 10.27 15.36 2.33
CA ASN A 184 11.64 15.07 1.95
C ASN A 184 12.48 15.04 3.23
N PRO A 185 12.87 13.85 3.71
CA PRO A 185 13.65 13.74 4.95
C PRO A 185 15.11 14.17 4.79
N GLY A 186 15.58 14.44 3.56
CA GLY A 186 16.98 14.78 3.28
C GLY A 186 17.93 13.58 3.28
N PHE A 187 17.40 12.36 3.31
CA PHE A 187 18.17 11.11 3.24
C PHE A 187 17.33 10.00 2.62
N ASP A 188 18.00 8.98 2.09
CA ASP A 188 17.33 7.79 1.56
C ASP A 188 16.78 6.94 2.72
N VAL A 189 15.51 6.59 2.69
CA VAL A 189 14.86 5.71 3.66
C VAL A 189 14.93 4.27 3.16
N ASP A 190 15.74 3.44 3.84
CA ASP A 190 15.86 2.01 3.52
C ASP A 190 14.72 1.19 4.10
N GLU A 191 14.30 1.52 5.31
CA GLU A 191 13.29 0.78 6.08
C GLU A 191 12.54 1.70 7.03
N ALA A 192 11.32 1.31 7.39
CA ALA A 192 10.60 1.93 8.49
C ALA A 192 9.92 0.90 9.39
N LEU A 193 9.76 1.25 10.64
CA LEU A 193 9.06 0.46 11.63
C LEU A 193 8.13 1.36 12.46
N VAL A 194 6.92 0.88 12.67
CA VAL A 194 5.99 1.48 13.63
C VAL A 194 6.09 0.72 14.95
N PHE A 195 6.57 1.38 15.98
CA PHE A 195 6.69 0.81 17.32
C PHE A 195 6.31 1.83 18.40
N GLY A 196 5.54 1.42 19.38
CA GLY A 196 5.11 2.31 20.48
C GLY A 196 4.38 3.58 20.00
N ARG A 197 3.59 3.49 18.93
CA ARG A 197 2.89 4.61 18.27
C ARG A 197 3.83 5.68 17.68
N ARG A 198 5.04 5.30 17.29
CA ARG A 198 6.02 6.15 16.62
C ARG A 198 6.51 5.49 15.35
N VAL A 199 6.88 6.29 14.39
CA VAL A 199 7.54 5.85 13.17
C VAL A 199 9.05 6.02 13.35
N TYR A 200 9.77 4.95 13.12
CA TYR A 200 11.23 4.93 13.05
C TYR A 200 11.63 4.69 11.61
N LEU A 201 12.53 5.51 11.10
CA LEU A 201 13.09 5.42 9.76
C LEU A 201 14.56 5.02 9.85
N ARG A 202 15.01 4.11 9.02
CA ARG A 202 16.42 3.72 8.93
C ARG A 202 17.01 4.22 7.61
N SER A 203 18.20 4.81 7.70
CA SER A 203 19.06 5.13 6.57
C SER A 203 20.46 4.64 6.87
N GLY A 204 20.94 3.66 6.12
CA GLY A 204 22.20 2.97 6.42
C GLY A 204 22.22 2.41 7.83
N ASN A 205 23.14 2.91 8.65
CA ASN A 205 23.30 2.52 10.06
C ASN A 205 22.64 3.51 11.04
N THR A 206 21.91 4.50 10.56
CA THR A 206 21.27 5.52 11.39
C THR A 206 19.78 5.28 11.50
N ILE A 207 19.22 5.46 12.70
CA ILE A 207 17.78 5.38 12.96
C ILE A 207 17.28 6.77 13.35
N TYR A 208 16.31 7.24 12.63
CA TYR A 208 15.60 8.49 12.86
C TYR A 208 14.23 8.22 13.47
N VAL A 209 13.73 9.13 14.27
CA VAL A 209 12.41 9.04 14.91
C VAL A 209 11.55 10.19 14.45
N TYR A 210 10.45 9.89 13.78
CA TYR A 210 9.50 10.93 13.39
C TYR A 210 8.80 11.53 14.61
N GLY A 211 8.86 12.87 14.72
CA GLY A 211 8.29 13.61 15.84
C GLY A 211 9.12 13.58 17.13
N GLY A 212 10.37 13.13 17.08
CA GLY A 212 11.31 13.15 18.20
C GLY A 212 11.06 12.12 19.30
N LEU A 213 11.98 12.06 20.27
CA LEU A 213 11.89 11.24 21.46
C LEU A 213 11.40 12.08 22.64
N ALA A 214 10.51 11.50 23.43
CA ALA A 214 9.97 12.12 24.64
C ALA A 214 9.27 13.46 24.43
N ASN A 215 8.96 14.31 25.21
CA ASN A 215 8.18 15.53 25.06
C ASN A 215 8.98 16.72 24.48
N GLU A 216 10.18 16.48 24.02
CA GLU A 216 11.00 17.51 23.38
C GLU A 216 10.59 17.58 21.89
N ILE A 217 9.86 18.63 21.56
CA ILE A 217 9.56 18.98 20.18
C ILE A 217 10.77 19.80 19.70
N THR A 218 11.78 19.13 19.20
CA THR A 218 12.78 19.76 18.35
C THR A 218 12.24 19.70 16.93
N TYR A 219 11.86 20.85 16.40
CA TYR A 219 11.61 20.96 14.97
C TYR A 219 12.98 21.18 14.31
N ASP A 220 13.27 20.37 13.30
CA ASP A 220 14.34 20.71 12.37
C ASP A 220 13.97 22.02 11.67
N ASP A 221 14.96 22.73 11.12
CA ASP A 221 14.74 23.89 10.26
C ASP A 221 14.11 23.46 8.94
N THR A 222 12.88 22.93 9.03
CA THR A 222 12.15 22.39 7.88
C THR A 222 11.41 23.52 7.18
N GLU A 223 11.73 23.74 5.93
CA GLU A 223 10.97 24.64 5.07
C GLU A 223 9.63 23.99 4.71
N ALA A 224 8.53 24.66 5.03
CA ALA A 224 7.19 24.25 4.60
C ALA A 224 6.75 25.13 3.43
N VAL A 225 6.58 24.51 2.26
CA VAL A 225 6.10 25.18 1.05
C VAL A 225 4.65 24.77 0.78
N ALA A 226 3.74 25.75 0.72
CA ALA A 226 2.36 25.54 0.29
C ALA A 226 2.15 26.26 -1.04
N GLN A 227 1.93 25.48 -2.09
CA GLN A 227 1.55 26.02 -3.39
C GLN A 227 0.04 25.90 -3.56
N ILE A 228 -0.61 27.03 -3.67
CA ILE A 228 -2.06 27.11 -3.94
C ILE A 228 -2.29 27.58 -5.37
N PRO A 229 -3.35 27.10 -6.05
CA PRO A 229 -3.73 27.64 -7.35
C PRO A 229 -4.13 29.11 -7.21
N TYR A 230 -4.03 29.82 -8.33
CA TYR A 230 -4.53 31.19 -8.39
C TYR A 230 -6.03 31.21 -8.10
N LEU A 231 -6.43 31.98 -7.08
CA LEU A 231 -7.82 32.15 -6.70
C LEU A 231 -8.37 33.41 -7.37
N ASP A 232 -9.22 33.24 -8.33
CA ASP A 232 -9.85 34.33 -9.07
C ASP A 232 -11.13 34.86 -8.42
N ALA A 233 -11.61 34.22 -7.36
CA ALA A 233 -12.83 34.53 -6.63
C ALA A 233 -14.04 34.73 -7.58
N ASP A 234 -14.18 33.83 -8.56
CA ASP A 234 -15.23 33.83 -9.59
C ASP A 234 -15.26 35.08 -10.50
N ALA A 235 -14.15 35.83 -10.55
CA ALA A 235 -14.02 37.01 -11.38
C ALA A 235 -12.68 37.02 -12.16
N PRO A 236 -12.47 36.05 -13.08
CA PRO A 236 -11.20 35.83 -13.75
C PRO A 236 -10.74 37.00 -14.65
N TRP A 237 -11.66 37.88 -15.00
CA TRP A 237 -11.40 39.01 -15.90
C TRP A 237 -11.07 40.32 -15.16
N GLN A 238 -11.12 40.32 -13.85
CA GLN A 238 -10.81 41.52 -13.08
C GLN A 238 -9.38 41.44 -12.55
N GLN A 239 -8.61 42.47 -12.86
CA GLN A 239 -7.34 42.70 -12.23
C GLN A 239 -7.61 43.04 -10.75
N LYS A 240 -7.05 42.24 -9.86
CA LYS A 240 -7.16 42.43 -8.40
C LYS A 240 -5.88 43.07 -7.92
N ASP A 241 -5.99 44.24 -7.35
CA ASP A 241 -4.90 44.98 -6.69
C ASP A 241 -4.53 44.32 -5.35
#